data_4d585ab11b6469ebe48c4bcb92f969c3
#
_entry.id   4d585ab11b6469ebe48c4bcb92f969c3
#
_cell.length_a   1.000
_cell.length_b   1.000
_cell.length_c   1.000
_cell.angle_alpha   90.00
_cell.angle_beta   90.00
_cell.angle_gamma   90.00
#
_symmetry.space_group_name_H-M   'P 1'
#
loop_
_entity.id
_entity.type
_entity.pdbx_description
1 polymer ?
#
loop_
_entity_poly.entity_id
_entity_poly.type
_entity_poly.pdbx_seq_one_letter_code
_entity_poly.pdbx_strand_id
1 'polypeptide(L)'
;MCVVSVSSPIRFERKRAQRETLVKQRLLQIRAAAENYRRQTGAYTASMATLVKGGFLADSLRYIPFADGKQFHIEASAVATRSGRQLPVMECSATYAEYLDGLDANAIHNITVAANDAGRFAGLKIGDLATPNDNRGNWE
;
A
#
# COMPACT_ATOMS: atom_id res chain seq x y z
N MET A 1 34.13 -11.53 -16.58
CA MET A 1 32.70 -11.24 -16.76
C MET A 1 31.99 -10.87 -15.45
N CYS A 2 32.66 -10.06 -14.67
CA CYS A 2 32.09 -9.61 -13.40
C CYS A 2 30.93 -8.62 -13.57
N VAL A 3 30.77 -8.08 -14.77
CA VAL A 3 29.82 -7.03 -15.08
C VAL A 3 28.36 -7.48 -14.83
N VAL A 4 28.06 -8.75 -15.15
CA VAL A 4 26.70 -9.28 -15.01
C VAL A 4 26.28 -9.35 -13.55
N SER A 5 27.15 -9.84 -12.66
CA SER A 5 26.81 -9.96 -11.25
C SER A 5 26.73 -8.61 -10.55
N VAL A 6 27.47 -7.60 -11.01
CA VAL A 6 27.39 -6.24 -10.46
C VAL A 6 26.14 -5.53 -10.94
N SER A 7 25.72 -5.75 -12.21
CA SER A 7 24.54 -5.07 -12.77
C SER A 7 23.22 -5.66 -12.29
N SER A 8 23.19 -6.92 -11.80
CA SER A 8 21.97 -7.55 -11.34
C SER A 8 21.29 -6.82 -10.15
N PRO A 9 21.99 -6.50 -9.05
CA PRO A 9 21.39 -5.74 -7.96
C PRO A 9 20.94 -4.35 -8.39
N ILE A 10 21.70 -3.68 -9.26
CA ILE A 10 21.35 -2.35 -9.77
C ILE A 10 20.07 -2.45 -10.62
N ARG A 11 19.96 -3.49 -11.43
CA ARG A 11 18.79 -3.70 -12.28
C ARG A 11 17.54 -3.97 -11.45
N PHE A 12 17.66 -4.79 -10.40
CA PHE A 12 16.57 -5.05 -9.48
C PHE A 12 16.09 -3.75 -8.80
N GLU A 13 17.02 -2.96 -8.26
CA GLU A 13 16.68 -1.72 -7.57
C GLU A 13 16.03 -0.71 -8.51
N ARG A 14 16.46 -0.64 -9.77
CA ARG A 14 15.86 0.24 -10.76
C ARG A 14 14.41 -0.17 -11.05
N LYS A 15 14.16 -1.45 -11.27
CA LYS A 15 12.81 -1.97 -11.51
C LYS A 15 11.94 -1.81 -10.29
N ARG A 16 12.49 -2.05 -9.11
CA ARG A 16 11.79 -1.82 -7.85
C ARG A 16 11.34 -0.38 -7.74
N ALA A 17 12.24 0.57 -7.98
CA ALA A 17 11.92 2.00 -7.89
C ALA A 17 10.82 2.39 -8.88
N GLN A 18 10.87 1.88 -10.11
CA GLN A 18 9.85 2.14 -11.11
C GLN A 18 8.48 1.62 -10.68
N ARG A 19 8.42 0.39 -10.18
CA ARG A 19 7.16 -0.20 -9.71
C ARG A 19 6.63 0.51 -8.48
N GLU A 20 7.50 0.86 -7.54
CA GLU A 20 7.10 1.57 -6.32
C GLU A 20 6.52 2.94 -6.63
N THR A 21 7.03 3.63 -7.64
CA THR A 21 6.45 4.91 -8.08
C THR A 21 4.98 4.73 -8.46
N LEU A 22 4.66 3.70 -9.24
CA LEU A 22 3.28 3.42 -9.65
C LEU A 22 2.40 3.00 -8.46
N VAL A 23 2.91 2.15 -7.59
CA VAL A 23 2.17 1.70 -6.40
C VAL A 23 1.86 2.89 -5.49
N LYS A 24 2.85 3.75 -5.24
CA LYS A 24 2.67 4.95 -4.42
C LYS A 24 1.61 5.87 -5.00
N GLN A 25 1.62 6.08 -6.32
CA GLN A 25 0.62 6.90 -6.99
C GLN A 25 -0.78 6.34 -6.79
N ARG A 26 -0.95 5.03 -6.94
CA ARG A 26 -2.25 4.39 -6.73
C ARG A 26 -2.69 4.46 -5.28
N LEU A 27 -1.79 4.24 -4.34
CA LEU A 27 -2.11 4.37 -2.91
C LEU A 27 -2.57 5.79 -2.56
N LEU A 28 -1.94 6.81 -3.14
CA LEU A 28 -2.36 8.19 -2.92
C LEU A 28 -3.74 8.47 -3.52
N GLN A 29 -4.05 7.88 -4.66
CA GLN A 29 -5.38 8.00 -5.28
C GLN A 29 -6.44 7.27 -4.45
N ILE A 30 -6.11 6.10 -3.94
CA ILE A 30 -7.01 5.35 -3.03
C ILE A 30 -7.23 6.15 -1.74
N ARG A 31 -6.18 6.78 -1.22
CA ARG A 31 -6.29 7.64 -0.04
C ARG A 31 -7.28 8.77 -0.26
N ALA A 32 -7.17 9.46 -1.39
CA ALA A 32 -8.10 10.54 -1.73
C ALA A 32 -9.54 10.04 -1.85
N ALA A 33 -9.73 8.90 -2.49
CA ALA A 33 -11.06 8.29 -2.63
C ALA A 33 -11.65 7.91 -1.28
N ALA A 34 -10.85 7.29 -0.41
CA ALA A 34 -11.28 6.88 0.91
C ALA A 34 -11.63 8.08 1.79
N GLU A 35 -10.86 9.15 1.70
CA GLU A 35 -11.11 10.38 2.47
C GLU A 35 -12.38 11.08 1.98
N ASN A 36 -12.65 11.07 0.69
CA ASN A 36 -13.92 11.58 0.14
C ASN A 36 -15.10 10.75 0.63
N TYR A 37 -14.96 9.44 0.63
CA TYR A 37 -15.98 8.53 1.15
C TYR A 37 -16.27 8.82 2.62
N ARG A 38 -15.23 8.99 3.44
CA ARG A 38 -15.40 9.35 4.85
C ARG A 38 -16.13 10.66 5.04
N ARG A 39 -15.81 11.68 4.24
CA ARG A 39 -16.48 12.98 4.34
C ARG A 39 -17.98 12.87 4.08
N GLN A 40 -18.38 11.96 3.20
CA GLN A 40 -19.79 11.78 2.85
C GLN A 40 -20.53 10.85 3.79
N THR A 41 -19.87 9.84 4.35
CA THR A 41 -20.50 8.79 5.13
C THR A 41 -20.15 8.81 6.62
N GLY A 42 -19.06 9.47 6.99
CA GLY A 42 -18.58 9.53 8.37
C GLY A 42 -17.62 8.42 8.76
N ALA A 43 -17.36 7.45 7.90
CA ALA A 43 -16.48 6.33 8.19
C ALA A 43 -15.71 5.90 6.93
N TYR A 44 -14.60 5.19 7.12
CA TYR A 44 -13.89 4.55 6.01
C TYR A 44 -14.56 3.22 5.66
N THR A 45 -14.26 2.69 4.47
CA THR A 45 -14.74 1.38 4.05
C THR A 45 -13.58 0.41 3.87
N ALA A 46 -13.82 -0.86 4.17
CA ALA A 46 -12.87 -1.95 3.91
C ALA A 46 -13.12 -2.60 2.54
N SER A 47 -13.95 -2.00 1.70
CA SER A 47 -14.33 -2.56 0.41
C SER A 47 -13.92 -1.65 -0.73
N MET A 48 -13.01 -2.14 -1.59
CA MET A 48 -12.66 -1.44 -2.84
C MET A 48 -13.87 -1.32 -3.76
N ALA A 49 -14.70 -2.35 -3.81
CA ALA A 49 -15.91 -2.34 -4.62
C ALA A 49 -16.84 -1.20 -4.24
N THR A 50 -16.94 -0.89 -2.95
CA THR A 50 -17.77 0.23 -2.47
C THR A 50 -17.25 1.57 -3.00
N LEU A 51 -15.94 1.75 -3.00
CA LEU A 51 -15.33 2.98 -3.54
C LEU A 51 -15.56 3.11 -5.05
N VAL A 52 -15.45 2.01 -5.77
CA VAL A 52 -15.66 1.99 -7.22
C VAL A 52 -17.13 2.25 -7.55
N LYS A 53 -18.06 1.56 -6.91
CA LYS A 53 -19.50 1.71 -7.14
C LYS A 53 -19.99 3.10 -6.80
N GLY A 54 -19.41 3.71 -5.78
CA GLY A 54 -19.78 5.06 -5.36
C GLY A 54 -19.20 6.16 -6.22
N GLY A 55 -18.36 5.83 -7.19
CA GLY A 55 -17.71 6.81 -8.06
C GLY A 55 -16.53 7.52 -7.43
N PHE A 56 -16.03 7.03 -6.29
CA PHE A 56 -14.89 7.64 -5.60
C PHE A 56 -13.56 7.21 -6.22
N LEU A 57 -13.51 6.02 -6.80
CA LEU A 57 -12.28 5.44 -7.34
C LEU A 57 -12.56 4.79 -8.68
N ALA A 58 -11.66 4.99 -9.66
CA ALA A 58 -11.74 4.28 -10.92
C ALA A 58 -11.48 2.78 -10.71
N ASP A 59 -12.22 1.93 -11.43
CA ASP A 59 -12.11 0.48 -11.25
C ASP A 59 -10.68 -0.05 -11.43
N SER A 60 -9.94 0.47 -12.41
CA SER A 60 -8.57 0.03 -12.68
C SER A 60 -7.60 0.32 -11.54
N LEU A 61 -7.92 1.28 -10.66
CA LEU A 61 -7.01 1.72 -9.60
C LEU A 61 -7.07 0.86 -8.34
N ARG A 62 -8.03 -0.06 -8.26
CA ARG A 62 -8.13 -0.94 -7.09
C ARG A 62 -7.16 -2.12 -7.14
N TYR A 63 -6.51 -2.33 -8.28
CA TYR A 63 -5.59 -3.44 -8.46
C TYR A 63 -4.14 -3.02 -8.24
N ILE A 64 -3.36 -3.89 -7.59
CA ILE A 64 -1.93 -3.67 -7.38
C ILE A 64 -1.22 -3.80 -8.73
N PRO A 65 -0.40 -2.81 -9.15
CA PRO A 65 0.37 -2.95 -10.38
C PRO A 65 1.31 -4.16 -10.30
N PHE A 66 1.41 -4.91 -11.38
CA PHE A 66 2.31 -6.07 -11.51
C PHE A 66 1.97 -7.26 -10.61
N ALA A 67 0.77 -7.30 -10.03
CA ALA A 67 0.38 -8.33 -9.09
C ALA A 67 -0.70 -9.28 -9.61
N ASP A 68 -0.81 -9.40 -10.93
CA ASP A 68 -1.68 -10.39 -11.60
C ASP A 68 -3.13 -10.34 -11.12
N GLY A 69 -3.70 -9.15 -11.12
CA GLY A 69 -5.12 -8.96 -10.78
C GLY A 69 -5.44 -8.91 -9.29
N LYS A 70 -4.44 -8.93 -8.42
CA LYS A 70 -4.68 -8.79 -6.98
C LYS A 70 -5.05 -7.37 -6.64
N GLN A 71 -6.03 -7.20 -5.76
CA GLN A 71 -6.44 -5.90 -5.28
C GLN A 71 -5.57 -5.48 -4.10
N PHE A 72 -5.47 -4.15 -3.89
CA PHE A 72 -4.84 -3.63 -2.68
C PHE A 72 -5.60 -4.15 -1.45
N HIS A 73 -4.86 -4.41 -0.38
CA HIS A 73 -5.44 -4.77 0.91
C HIS A 73 -5.95 -3.50 1.55
N ILE A 74 -7.22 -3.49 1.92
CA ILE A 74 -7.84 -2.33 2.57
C ILE A 74 -8.60 -2.78 3.80
N GLU A 75 -8.41 -2.07 4.90
CA GLU A 75 -9.12 -2.33 6.14
C GLU A 75 -9.56 -1.00 6.74
N ALA A 76 -10.65 -1.05 7.48
CA ALA A 76 -11.21 0.13 8.12
C ALA A 76 -11.66 -0.24 9.53
N SER A 77 -11.49 0.71 10.46
CA SER A 77 -11.86 0.52 11.85
C SER A 77 -12.12 1.88 12.49
N ALA A 78 -12.29 1.91 13.79
CA ALA A 78 -12.38 3.13 14.56
C ALA A 78 -11.63 2.92 15.87
N VAL A 79 -10.94 3.97 16.32
CA VAL A 79 -10.23 3.95 17.61
C VAL A 79 -10.89 4.93 18.56
N ALA A 80 -10.96 4.55 19.84
CA ALA A 80 -11.52 5.42 20.88
C ALA A 80 -10.47 6.46 21.27
N THR A 81 -10.88 7.73 21.32
CA THR A 81 -10.04 8.80 21.83
C THR A 81 -10.22 8.94 23.34
N ARG A 82 -9.39 9.78 23.98
CA ARG A 82 -9.49 10.04 25.41
C ARG A 82 -10.85 10.60 25.84
N SER A 83 -11.52 11.29 24.93
CA SER A 83 -12.85 11.85 25.18
C SER A 83 -13.98 10.81 24.98
N GLY A 84 -13.64 9.57 24.62
CA GLY A 84 -14.60 8.53 24.31
C GLY A 84 -15.16 8.61 22.90
N ARG A 85 -14.69 9.56 22.08
CA ARG A 85 -15.14 9.70 20.70
C ARG A 85 -14.49 8.62 19.84
N GLN A 86 -15.25 8.08 18.89
CA GLN A 86 -14.74 7.13 17.91
C GLN A 86 -14.13 7.87 16.72
N LEU A 87 -12.86 7.63 16.45
CA LEU A 87 -12.15 8.24 15.31
C LEU A 87 -11.96 7.18 14.22
N PRO A 88 -12.50 7.41 13.01
CA PRO A 88 -12.31 6.45 11.92
C PRO A 88 -10.85 6.37 11.50
N VAL A 89 -10.39 5.15 11.25
CA VAL A 89 -9.04 4.89 10.73
C VAL A 89 -9.12 3.89 9.59
N MET A 90 -8.12 3.91 8.72
CA MET A 90 -8.00 2.96 7.63
C MET A 90 -6.55 2.57 7.40
N GLU A 91 -6.37 1.47 6.65
CA GLU A 91 -5.06 1.03 6.23
C GLU A 91 -5.20 0.39 4.86
N CYS A 92 -4.34 0.78 3.92
CA CYS A 92 -4.33 0.23 2.58
C CYS A 92 -2.89 -0.07 2.18
N SER A 93 -2.65 -1.27 1.64
CA SER A 93 -1.28 -1.73 1.47
C SER A 93 -1.10 -2.67 0.28
N ALA A 94 0.17 -2.80 -0.14
CA ALA A 94 0.64 -3.81 -1.09
C ALA A 94 2.01 -4.28 -0.62
N THR A 95 2.24 -5.60 -0.62
CA THR A 95 3.50 -6.17 -0.16
C THR A 95 4.54 -6.21 -1.27
N TYR A 96 5.82 -6.33 -0.88
CA TYR A 96 6.91 -6.54 -1.84
C TYR A 96 6.64 -7.74 -2.74
N ALA A 97 6.21 -8.86 -2.16
CA ALA A 97 5.94 -10.08 -2.91
C ALA A 97 4.86 -9.88 -3.97
N GLU A 98 3.93 -8.96 -3.74
CA GLU A 98 2.84 -8.68 -4.67
C GLU A 98 3.29 -7.82 -5.84
N TYR A 99 3.83 -6.63 -5.59
CA TYR A 99 4.12 -5.73 -6.70
C TYR A 99 5.51 -5.96 -7.32
N LEU A 100 6.38 -6.71 -6.67
CA LEU A 100 7.68 -7.10 -7.23
C LEU A 100 7.67 -8.48 -7.85
N ASP A 101 6.50 -9.11 -7.96
CA ASP A 101 6.36 -10.44 -8.54
C ASP A 101 7.02 -10.51 -9.92
N GLY A 102 7.72 -11.61 -10.18
CA GLY A 102 8.45 -11.81 -11.43
C GLY A 102 9.87 -11.27 -11.43
N LEU A 103 10.26 -10.47 -10.44
CA LEU A 103 11.64 -10.03 -10.28
C LEU A 103 12.44 -11.06 -9.49
N ASP A 104 13.72 -10.77 -9.21
CA ASP A 104 14.59 -11.71 -8.52
C ASP A 104 14.02 -12.13 -7.17
N ALA A 105 13.67 -13.40 -7.02
CA ALA A 105 13.06 -13.96 -5.81
C ALA A 105 13.96 -13.83 -4.58
N ASN A 106 15.26 -14.00 -4.74
CA ASN A 106 16.21 -13.87 -3.62
C ASN A 106 16.27 -12.42 -3.12
N ALA A 107 16.28 -11.45 -4.04
CA ALA A 107 16.28 -10.05 -3.68
C ALA A 107 15.00 -9.68 -2.95
N ILE A 108 13.85 -10.15 -3.43
CA ILE A 108 12.55 -9.91 -2.77
C ILE A 108 12.55 -10.50 -1.37
N HIS A 109 13.04 -11.73 -1.22
CA HIS A 109 13.13 -12.38 0.08
C HIS A 109 14.02 -11.58 1.04
N ASN A 110 15.17 -11.14 0.58
CA ASN A 110 16.12 -10.40 1.41
C ASN A 110 15.55 -9.08 1.93
N ILE A 111 14.87 -8.30 1.09
CA ILE A 111 14.28 -7.04 1.53
C ILE A 111 13.06 -7.27 2.44
N THR A 112 12.35 -8.36 2.24
CA THR A 112 11.22 -8.74 3.10
C THR A 112 11.72 -9.11 4.49
N VAL A 113 12.74 -9.94 4.59
CA VAL A 113 13.35 -10.32 5.87
C VAL A 113 13.91 -9.10 6.58
N ALA A 114 14.62 -8.22 5.85
CA ALA A 114 15.17 -7.00 6.44
C ALA A 114 14.09 -6.09 7.02
N ALA A 115 12.96 -5.95 6.33
CA ALA A 115 11.84 -5.15 6.81
C ALA A 115 11.23 -5.79 8.08
N ASN A 116 11.00 -7.10 8.06
CA ASN A 116 10.44 -7.82 9.21
C ASN A 116 11.37 -7.72 10.43
N ASP A 117 12.67 -7.89 10.24
CA ASP A 117 13.65 -7.80 11.32
C ASP A 117 13.70 -6.39 11.92
N ALA A 118 13.44 -5.36 11.10
CA ALA A 118 13.40 -3.97 11.55
C ALA A 118 12.04 -3.56 12.11
N GLY A 119 11.07 -4.47 12.16
CA GLY A 119 9.72 -4.16 12.62
C GLY A 119 8.95 -3.27 11.67
N ARG A 120 9.31 -3.25 10.38
CA ARG A 120 8.64 -2.44 9.37
C ARG A 120 7.74 -3.30 8.50
N PHE A 121 6.72 -2.69 7.93
CA PHE A 121 5.87 -3.38 6.95
C PHE A 121 6.69 -3.72 5.70
N ALA A 122 6.58 -4.96 5.23
CA ALA A 122 7.31 -5.45 4.05
C ALA A 122 6.58 -5.05 2.77
N GLY A 123 6.55 -3.78 2.47
CA GLY A 123 5.87 -3.22 1.31
C GLY A 123 5.56 -1.74 1.48
N LEU A 124 4.53 -1.29 0.76
CA LEU A 124 4.05 0.09 0.80
C LEU A 124 2.65 0.13 1.42
N LYS A 125 2.44 1.07 2.32
CA LYS A 125 1.21 1.16 3.08
C LYS A 125 0.86 2.61 3.39
N ILE A 126 -0.44 2.93 3.35
CA ILE A 126 -0.97 4.20 3.86
C ILE A 126 -1.90 3.90 5.04
N GLY A 127 -1.92 4.82 6.00
CA GLY A 127 -2.79 4.72 7.16
C GLY A 127 -2.27 3.79 8.24
N ASP A 128 -3.04 3.67 9.31
CA ASP A 128 -2.73 2.79 10.44
C ASP A 128 -4.02 2.53 11.22
N LEU A 129 -4.30 1.26 11.50
CA LEU A 129 -5.52 0.87 12.22
C LEU A 129 -5.42 1.08 13.72
N ALA A 130 -4.20 1.11 14.26
CA ALA A 130 -3.98 1.23 15.69
C ALA A 130 -3.81 2.69 16.14
N THR A 131 -3.14 3.49 15.33
CA THR A 131 -2.81 4.88 15.67
C THR A 131 -3.12 5.79 14.49
N PRO A 132 -4.01 6.78 14.66
CA PRO A 132 -4.30 7.72 13.58
C PRO A 132 -3.04 8.46 13.14
N ASN A 133 -2.77 8.49 11.84
CA ASN A 133 -1.58 9.12 11.27
C ASN A 133 -1.90 9.95 10.02
N ASP A 134 -3.14 10.41 9.88
CA ASP A 134 -3.64 11.16 8.72
C ASP A 134 -3.47 10.40 7.40
N ASN A 135 -3.54 9.07 7.47
CA ASN A 135 -3.36 8.16 6.33
C ASN A 135 -2.03 8.36 5.62
N ARG A 136 -1.00 8.67 6.40
CA ARG A 136 0.34 8.89 5.87
C ARG A 136 0.90 7.59 5.32
N GLY A 137 1.65 7.69 4.23
CA GLY A 137 2.39 6.57 3.68
C GLY A 137 3.63 6.26 4.46
N ASN A 138 4.02 4.99 4.52
CA ASN A 138 5.21 4.57 5.25
C ASN A 138 6.52 5.02 4.58
N TRP A 139 6.42 5.64 3.42
CA TRP A 139 7.56 6.25 2.70
C TRP A 139 7.61 7.77 2.85
N GLU A 140 6.61 8.37 3.42
CA GLU A 140 6.50 9.84 3.58
C GLU A 140 7.23 10.36 4.82
#